data_15946eb2f22a743d9848f6ff12e5695d
#
_entry.id   15946eb2f22a743d9848f6ff12e5695d
#
_cell.length_a   1.000
_cell.length_b   1.000
_cell.length_c   1.000
_cell.angle_alpha   90.00
_cell.angle_beta   90.00
_cell.angle_gamma   90.00
#
_symmetry.space_group_name_H-M   'P 1'
#
loop_
_entity.id
_entity.type
_entity.pdbx_description
1 polymer ?
#
loop_
_entity_poly.entity_id
_entity_poly.type
_entity_poly.pdbx_seq_one_letter_code
_entity_poly.pdbx_strand_id
1 'polypeptide(L)'
;MKYDLITILGPTASGKTPLAAALAARLQTEIISADSRQIYRRMDLGTGKDLADYTVGHHHVPYHLIDIAEPGYKYNVFEFQRDFLTAYHDMKRRGLLPILCGGTGMYLESVLKGYRLLPVPENPELRTRLADKSLDELTALLATYRKLHNSTDVDTVKRAIRAIEIEEYYLTQDVEARTFPEINSLIIGVDIDRELRRKKISLRLKQRLEDGMVDEVRNLINSGIAPDDLIYYGLEYKYLTLYVTGKLTYEEMYSQLEIAIHQFAKRQMTWFRGMERRGFTIHWIDASLPMEEKVGKIMELFKMKE
;
A
#
# COMPACT_ATOMS: atom_id res chain seq x y z
N MET A 1 2.99 22.37 16.52
CA MET A 1 2.33 21.09 16.86
C MET A 1 3.40 20.04 16.94
N LYS A 2 3.29 19.05 17.86
CA LYS A 2 4.26 17.97 18.03
C LYS A 2 4.36 17.07 16.79
N TYR A 3 3.26 16.86 16.09
CA TYR A 3 3.18 15.99 14.92
C TYR A 3 2.85 16.77 13.65
N ASP A 4 3.47 16.38 12.55
CA ASP A 4 3.27 16.92 11.22
C ASP A 4 2.28 16.10 10.39
N LEU A 5 2.06 14.86 10.82
CA LEU A 5 1.25 13.85 10.14
C LEU A 5 0.60 12.94 11.17
N ILE A 6 -0.59 12.43 10.88
CA ILE A 6 -1.14 11.25 11.56
C ILE A 6 -1.16 10.10 10.56
N THR A 7 -0.58 8.95 10.91
CA THR A 7 -0.59 7.76 10.06
C THR A 7 -1.52 6.71 10.64
N ILE A 8 -2.51 6.25 9.86
CA ILE A 8 -3.40 5.16 10.23
C ILE A 8 -3.08 3.95 9.35
N LEU A 9 -2.58 2.91 9.97
CA LEU A 9 -2.22 1.66 9.30
C LEU A 9 -3.00 0.47 9.87
N GLY A 10 -3.08 -0.58 9.09
CA GLY A 10 -3.72 -1.82 9.49
C GLY A 10 -3.90 -2.78 8.32
N PRO A 11 -4.15 -4.07 8.58
CA PRO A 11 -4.36 -5.06 7.54
C PRO A 11 -5.66 -4.80 6.77
N THR A 12 -5.83 -5.49 5.66
CA THR A 12 -7.11 -5.47 4.94
C THR A 12 -8.26 -5.91 5.88
N ALA A 13 -9.43 -5.33 5.70
CA ALA A 13 -10.64 -5.55 6.50
C ALA A 13 -10.54 -5.16 8.00
N SER A 14 -9.56 -4.33 8.40
CA SER A 14 -9.45 -3.86 9.79
C SER A 14 -10.35 -2.66 10.12
N GLY A 15 -10.91 -1.96 9.13
CA GLY A 15 -11.70 -0.73 9.35
C GLY A 15 -10.84 0.53 9.48
N LYS A 16 -9.62 0.53 8.93
CA LYS A 16 -8.72 1.71 8.95
C LYS A 16 -9.29 2.91 8.18
N THR A 17 -9.94 2.70 7.03
CA THR A 17 -10.49 3.80 6.21
C THR A 17 -11.63 4.53 6.90
N PRO A 18 -12.68 3.86 7.42
CA PRO A 18 -13.71 4.53 8.23
C PRO A 18 -13.15 5.28 9.46
N LEU A 19 -12.10 4.72 10.12
CA LEU A 19 -11.45 5.40 11.24
C LEU A 19 -10.71 6.66 10.79
N ALA A 20 -10.00 6.59 9.67
CA ALA A 20 -9.31 7.74 9.09
C ALA A 20 -10.30 8.84 8.69
N ALA A 21 -11.43 8.47 8.07
CA ALA A 21 -12.48 9.40 7.67
C ALA A 21 -13.14 10.07 8.89
N ALA A 22 -13.48 9.30 9.93
CA ALA A 22 -14.04 9.84 11.16
C ALA A 22 -13.08 10.82 11.85
N LEU A 23 -11.79 10.50 11.91
CA LEU A 23 -10.76 11.37 12.45
C LEU A 23 -10.57 12.63 11.59
N ALA A 24 -10.53 12.49 10.26
CA ALA A 24 -10.39 13.60 9.34
C ALA A 24 -11.56 14.58 9.44
N ALA A 25 -12.79 14.07 9.50
CA ALA A 25 -13.98 14.89 9.72
C ALA A 25 -13.89 15.66 11.04
N ARG A 26 -13.41 15.01 12.12
CA ARG A 26 -13.22 15.65 13.44
C ARG A 26 -12.16 16.74 13.43
N LEU A 27 -11.08 16.56 12.68
CA LEU A 27 -9.95 17.48 12.56
C LEU A 27 -10.12 18.49 11.42
N GLN A 28 -11.19 18.41 10.65
CA GLN A 28 -11.45 19.21 9.45
C GLN A 28 -10.25 19.16 8.49
N THR A 29 -9.80 17.96 8.18
CA THR A 29 -8.63 17.71 7.32
C THR A 29 -8.93 16.68 6.24
N GLU A 30 -7.90 16.27 5.52
CA GLU A 30 -8.00 15.42 4.36
C GLU A 30 -7.12 14.17 4.52
N ILE A 31 -7.36 13.15 3.68
CA ILE A 31 -6.66 11.87 3.75
C ILE A 31 -5.79 11.69 2.51
N ILE A 32 -4.54 11.24 2.73
CA ILE A 32 -3.67 10.75 1.66
C ILE A 32 -3.68 9.22 1.73
N SER A 33 -4.12 8.56 0.65
CA SER A 33 -4.16 7.10 0.59
C SER A 33 -2.75 6.52 0.40
N ALA A 34 -2.38 5.54 1.22
CA ALA A 34 -1.17 4.71 1.08
C ALA A 34 -1.52 3.28 0.68
N ASP A 35 -2.40 3.13 -0.29
CA ASP A 35 -2.76 1.84 -0.88
C ASP A 35 -2.29 1.77 -2.35
N SER A 36 -1.36 0.86 -2.64
CA SER A 36 -0.76 0.73 -3.97
C SER A 36 -1.73 0.22 -5.05
N ARG A 37 -2.95 -0.14 -4.70
CA ARG A 37 -3.94 -0.66 -5.62
C ARG A 37 -5.06 0.34 -5.90
N GLN A 38 -5.45 1.15 -4.93
CA GLN A 38 -6.50 2.17 -5.08
C GLN A 38 -6.10 3.36 -5.98
N ILE A 39 -4.87 3.39 -6.43
CA ILE A 39 -4.32 4.41 -7.34
C ILE A 39 -4.97 4.34 -8.73
N TYR A 40 -5.41 3.15 -9.16
CA TYR A 40 -5.86 2.91 -10.53
C TYR A 40 -7.34 3.19 -10.72
N ARG A 41 -7.67 4.01 -11.73
CA ARG A 41 -9.04 4.30 -12.14
C ARG A 41 -9.77 3.05 -12.64
N ARG A 42 -11.07 2.97 -12.43
CA ARG A 42 -11.91 1.86 -12.89
C ARG A 42 -11.56 0.50 -12.29
N MET A 43 -10.74 0.49 -11.26
CA MET A 43 -10.35 -0.70 -10.51
C MET A 43 -10.87 -0.53 -9.08
N ASP A 44 -12.16 -0.70 -8.87
CA ASP A 44 -12.84 -0.28 -7.64
C ASP A 44 -13.11 -1.46 -6.70
N LEU A 45 -13.87 -2.44 -7.17
CA LEU A 45 -14.24 -3.61 -6.36
C LEU A 45 -13.03 -4.48 -6.02
N GLY A 46 -12.19 -4.78 -7.02
CA GLY A 46 -11.00 -5.60 -6.83
C GLY A 46 -9.92 -4.95 -5.97
N THR A 47 -9.85 -3.61 -5.90
CA THR A 47 -8.89 -2.92 -5.03
C THR A 47 -9.44 -2.58 -3.65
N GLY A 48 -10.74 -2.75 -3.46
CA GLY A 48 -11.41 -2.36 -2.23
C GLY A 48 -11.47 -0.86 -2.01
N LYS A 49 -11.73 -0.15 -3.06
CA LYS A 49 -11.90 1.30 -3.07
C LYS A 49 -13.33 1.65 -2.63
N ASP A 50 -13.59 1.44 -1.34
CA ASP A 50 -14.91 1.69 -0.76
C ASP A 50 -15.07 3.21 -0.52
N LEU A 51 -15.33 3.99 -1.59
CA LEU A 51 -15.36 5.47 -1.54
C LEU A 51 -16.46 6.01 -0.61
N ALA A 52 -17.50 5.24 -0.34
CA ALA A 52 -18.53 5.57 0.64
C ALA A 52 -17.95 5.74 2.07
N ASP A 53 -16.85 5.05 2.39
CA ASP A 53 -16.17 5.17 3.68
C ASP A 53 -15.60 6.58 3.96
N TYR A 54 -15.43 7.40 2.90
CA TYR A 54 -14.97 8.79 3.03
C TYR A 54 -16.10 9.78 3.32
N THR A 55 -17.34 9.29 3.50
CA THR A 55 -18.48 10.13 3.88
C THR A 55 -18.88 9.83 5.32
N VAL A 56 -18.79 10.83 6.19
CA VAL A 56 -19.13 10.75 7.61
C VAL A 56 -20.37 11.60 7.88
N GLY A 57 -21.51 10.96 8.08
CA GLY A 57 -22.80 11.66 8.11
C GLY A 57 -23.08 12.32 6.75
N HIS A 58 -23.14 13.64 6.72
CA HIS A 58 -23.32 14.42 5.48
C HIS A 58 -22.03 15.08 4.98
N HIS A 59 -20.89 14.84 5.66
CA HIS A 59 -19.61 15.43 5.33
C HIS A 59 -18.78 14.48 4.49
N HIS A 60 -18.41 14.90 3.28
CA HIS A 60 -17.45 14.18 2.45
C HIS A 60 -16.03 14.64 2.80
N VAL A 61 -15.20 13.69 3.23
CA VAL A 61 -13.78 13.91 3.55
C VAL A 61 -12.98 13.84 2.25
N PRO A 62 -12.26 14.91 1.88
CA PRO A 62 -11.41 14.88 0.70
C PRO A 62 -10.26 13.87 0.86
N TYR A 63 -9.91 13.24 -0.25
CA TYR A 63 -8.82 12.27 -0.29
C TYR A 63 -7.90 12.50 -1.50
N HIS A 64 -6.65 12.04 -1.36
CA HIS A 64 -5.60 12.14 -2.36
C HIS A 64 -5.03 10.75 -2.67
N LEU A 65 -4.41 10.60 -3.84
CA LEU A 65 -3.75 9.40 -4.34
C LEU A 65 -4.69 8.19 -4.50
N ILE A 66 -5.94 8.47 -4.85
CA ILE A 66 -6.91 7.50 -5.34
C ILE A 66 -7.28 7.94 -6.77
N ASP A 67 -7.42 6.99 -7.69
CA ASP A 67 -7.79 7.25 -9.09
C ASP A 67 -6.87 8.24 -9.84
N ILE A 68 -5.57 8.13 -9.63
CA ILE A 68 -4.57 9.02 -10.23
C ILE A 68 -3.84 8.41 -11.44
N ALA A 69 -3.96 7.11 -11.67
CA ALA A 69 -3.30 6.40 -12.77
C ALA A 69 -4.30 5.55 -13.57
N GLU A 70 -4.03 5.37 -14.85
CA GLU A 70 -4.81 4.45 -15.69
C GLU A 70 -4.33 3.01 -15.52
N PRO A 71 -5.22 1.99 -15.63
CA PRO A 71 -4.82 0.60 -15.76
C PRO A 71 -3.92 0.40 -16.98
N GLY A 72 -2.88 -0.45 -16.85
CA GLY A 72 -1.80 -0.58 -17.84
C GLY A 72 -0.51 0.12 -17.36
N TYR A 73 -0.62 1.19 -16.59
CA TYR A 73 0.54 1.87 -16.01
C TYR A 73 1.07 1.14 -14.76
N LYS A 74 2.39 1.08 -14.59
CA LYS A 74 3.05 0.41 -13.44
C LYS A 74 3.57 1.44 -12.45
N TYR A 75 2.65 2.00 -11.68
CA TYR A 75 2.97 2.97 -10.63
C TYR A 75 3.83 2.33 -9.52
N ASN A 76 4.82 3.06 -9.04
CA ASN A 76 5.85 2.53 -8.14
C ASN A 76 6.03 3.40 -6.89
N VAL A 77 6.86 2.93 -5.95
CA VAL A 77 7.07 3.58 -4.65
C VAL A 77 7.76 4.94 -4.76
N PHE A 78 8.60 5.16 -5.78
CA PHE A 78 9.23 6.47 -6.02
C PHE A 78 8.16 7.51 -6.40
N GLU A 79 7.25 7.14 -7.31
CA GLU A 79 6.15 8.01 -7.72
C GLU A 79 5.20 8.30 -6.57
N PHE A 80 4.89 7.27 -5.76
CA PHE A 80 4.10 7.45 -4.56
C PHE A 80 4.73 8.47 -3.60
N GLN A 81 6.03 8.37 -3.34
CA GLN A 81 6.73 9.28 -2.45
C GLN A 81 6.72 10.72 -2.98
N ARG A 82 6.91 10.92 -4.30
CA ARG A 82 6.81 12.22 -4.97
C ARG A 82 5.41 12.82 -4.84
N ASP A 83 4.39 12.03 -5.14
CA ASP A 83 3.00 12.49 -5.17
C ASP A 83 2.45 12.69 -3.76
N PHE A 84 2.91 11.87 -2.79
CA PHE A 84 2.67 12.09 -1.37
C PHE A 84 3.20 13.46 -0.93
N LEU A 85 4.45 13.80 -1.25
CA LEU A 85 5.03 15.09 -0.90
C LEU A 85 4.25 16.26 -1.51
N THR A 86 3.78 16.12 -2.73
CA THR A 86 2.95 17.14 -3.39
C THR A 86 1.66 17.39 -2.61
N ALA A 87 0.92 16.34 -2.28
CA ALA A 87 -0.31 16.43 -1.50
C ALA A 87 -0.04 16.93 -0.06
N TYR A 88 0.99 16.40 0.58
CA TYR A 88 1.41 16.78 1.94
C TYR A 88 1.73 18.28 2.02
N HIS A 89 2.56 18.82 1.14
CA HIS A 89 2.93 20.22 1.13
C HIS A 89 1.75 21.14 0.79
N ASP A 90 0.85 20.71 -0.09
CA ASP A 90 -0.36 21.47 -0.37
C ASP A 90 -1.25 21.59 0.88
N MET A 91 -1.51 20.49 1.55
CA MET A 91 -2.30 20.47 2.79
C MET A 91 -1.64 21.32 3.88
N LYS A 92 -0.31 21.22 4.07
CA LYS A 92 0.44 22.04 5.05
C LYS A 92 0.35 23.53 4.74
N ARG A 93 0.41 23.93 3.47
CA ARG A 93 0.23 25.35 3.06
C ARG A 93 -1.16 25.88 3.40
N ARG A 94 -2.18 25.01 3.34
CA ARG A 94 -3.56 25.35 3.75
C ARG A 94 -3.77 25.26 5.27
N GLY A 95 -2.73 24.98 6.05
CA GLY A 95 -2.79 24.87 7.51
C GLY A 95 -3.43 23.56 8.02
N LEU A 96 -3.60 22.57 7.16
CA LEU A 96 -4.18 21.29 7.52
C LEU A 96 -3.14 20.34 8.13
N LEU A 97 -3.59 19.43 9.01
CA LEU A 97 -2.80 18.31 9.50
C LEU A 97 -3.13 17.08 8.67
N PRO A 98 -2.24 16.62 7.75
CA PRO A 98 -2.53 15.48 6.88
C PRO A 98 -2.76 14.18 7.65
N ILE A 99 -3.65 13.31 7.12
CA ILE A 99 -3.78 11.93 7.58
C ILE A 99 -3.32 11.01 6.46
N LEU A 100 -2.29 10.19 6.72
CA LEU A 100 -1.85 9.12 5.82
C LEU A 100 -2.56 7.82 6.21
N CYS A 101 -3.34 7.24 5.31
CA CYS A 101 -4.11 6.03 5.60
C CYS A 101 -3.81 4.92 4.59
N GLY A 102 -3.38 3.73 5.07
CA GLY A 102 -3.21 2.63 4.14
C GLY A 102 -2.70 1.32 4.73
N GLY A 103 -2.58 0.33 3.85
CA GLY A 103 -2.11 -1.01 4.18
C GLY A 103 -0.84 -1.44 3.42
N THR A 104 -0.31 -0.60 2.53
CA THR A 104 0.92 -0.90 1.78
C THR A 104 2.14 -0.50 2.59
N GLY A 105 2.71 -1.47 3.31
CA GLY A 105 3.79 -1.21 4.27
C GLY A 105 4.99 -0.48 3.67
N MET A 106 5.40 -0.82 2.44
CA MET A 106 6.50 -0.13 1.74
C MET A 106 6.19 1.35 1.49
N TYR A 107 4.95 1.70 1.14
CA TYR A 107 4.55 3.09 0.93
C TYR A 107 4.60 3.88 2.24
N LEU A 108 4.01 3.32 3.30
CA LEU A 108 4.04 3.93 4.62
C LEU A 108 5.48 4.14 5.10
N GLU A 109 6.31 3.11 5.03
CA GLU A 109 7.68 3.16 5.53
C GLU A 109 8.58 4.09 4.70
N SER A 110 8.37 4.16 3.38
CA SER A 110 9.15 5.06 2.51
C SER A 110 8.97 6.53 2.88
N VAL A 111 7.78 6.89 3.33
CA VAL A 111 7.46 8.25 3.81
C VAL A 111 7.96 8.46 5.24
N LEU A 112 7.65 7.54 6.14
CA LEU A 112 7.93 7.69 7.57
C LEU A 112 9.43 7.63 7.90
N LYS A 113 10.23 6.93 7.07
CA LYS A 113 11.70 6.90 7.16
C LYS A 113 12.40 7.85 6.20
N GLY A 114 11.65 8.48 5.30
CA GLY A 114 12.24 9.34 4.29
C GLY A 114 13.23 8.59 3.40
N TYR A 115 12.81 7.44 2.82
CA TYR A 115 13.69 6.68 1.95
C TYR A 115 14.22 7.54 0.81
N ARG A 116 15.51 7.47 0.54
CA ARG A 116 16.13 8.12 -0.61
C ARG A 116 15.84 7.28 -1.84
N LEU A 117 14.80 7.65 -2.58
CA LEU A 117 14.41 6.97 -3.79
C LEU A 117 14.77 7.83 -5.00
N LEU A 118 15.39 7.22 -6.01
CA LEU A 118 15.69 7.82 -7.30
C LEU A 118 14.81 7.17 -8.39
N PRO A 119 14.52 7.89 -9.47
CA PRO A 119 13.85 7.34 -10.65
C PRO A 119 14.86 6.52 -11.47
N VAL A 120 15.15 5.31 -11.01
CA VAL A 120 16.09 4.41 -11.69
C VAL A 120 15.42 3.82 -12.93
N PRO A 121 15.90 4.14 -14.15
CA PRO A 121 15.38 3.55 -15.39
C PRO A 121 15.69 2.05 -15.44
N GLU A 122 14.96 1.33 -16.30
CA GLU A 122 15.33 -0.04 -16.65
C GLU A 122 16.60 -0.03 -17.50
N ASN A 123 17.54 -0.94 -17.22
CA ASN A 123 18.75 -1.14 -17.99
C ASN A 123 18.71 -2.48 -18.74
N PRO A 124 18.28 -2.49 -20.02
CA PRO A 124 18.13 -3.71 -20.80
C PRO A 124 19.46 -4.49 -20.96
N GLU A 125 20.59 -3.79 -21.09
CA GLU A 125 21.92 -4.43 -21.23
C GLU A 125 22.30 -5.17 -19.97
N LEU A 126 22.14 -4.55 -18.80
CA LEU A 126 22.38 -5.19 -17.52
C LEU A 126 21.46 -6.39 -17.32
N ARG A 127 20.16 -6.23 -17.64
CA ARG A 127 19.18 -7.33 -17.52
C ARG A 127 19.55 -8.53 -18.39
N THR A 128 19.99 -8.28 -19.62
CA THR A 128 20.48 -9.33 -20.54
C THR A 128 21.73 -10.01 -19.98
N ARG A 129 22.70 -9.25 -19.46
CA ARG A 129 23.92 -9.79 -18.85
C ARG A 129 23.66 -10.66 -17.62
N LEU A 130 22.57 -10.38 -16.89
CA LEU A 130 22.20 -11.08 -15.65
C LEU A 130 21.13 -12.16 -15.85
N ALA A 131 20.55 -12.29 -17.04
CA ALA A 131 19.38 -13.15 -17.29
C ALA A 131 19.62 -14.64 -16.98
N ASP A 132 20.84 -15.14 -17.27
CA ASP A 132 21.20 -16.55 -17.11
C ASP A 132 21.78 -16.88 -15.71
N LYS A 133 21.90 -15.88 -14.83
CA LYS A 133 22.42 -16.08 -13.48
C LYS A 133 21.38 -16.68 -12.54
N SER A 134 21.84 -17.63 -11.74
CA SER A 134 21.02 -18.18 -10.64
C SER A 134 20.73 -17.13 -9.57
N LEU A 135 19.70 -17.39 -8.76
CA LEU A 135 19.34 -16.51 -7.65
C LEU A 135 20.49 -16.35 -6.64
N ASP A 136 21.26 -17.43 -6.40
CA ASP A 136 22.41 -17.40 -5.47
C ASP A 136 23.53 -16.52 -6.00
N GLU A 137 23.85 -16.60 -7.30
CA GLU A 137 24.85 -15.73 -7.94
C GLU A 137 24.45 -14.26 -7.89
N LEU A 138 23.15 -13.98 -8.17
CA LEU A 138 22.63 -12.61 -8.08
C LEU A 138 22.62 -12.09 -6.64
N THR A 139 22.33 -12.95 -5.67
CA THR A 139 22.39 -12.61 -4.24
C THR A 139 23.82 -12.27 -3.81
N ALA A 140 24.77 -13.10 -4.23
CA ALA A 140 26.20 -12.84 -3.97
C ALA A 140 26.67 -11.55 -4.63
N LEU A 141 26.26 -11.29 -5.87
CA LEU A 141 26.58 -10.05 -6.57
C LEU A 141 25.96 -8.84 -5.85
N LEU A 142 24.69 -8.88 -5.47
CA LEU A 142 24.03 -7.79 -4.73
C LEU A 142 24.74 -7.51 -3.39
N ALA A 143 25.24 -8.55 -2.71
CA ALA A 143 25.95 -8.43 -1.46
C ALA A 143 27.30 -7.67 -1.60
N THR A 144 27.86 -7.57 -2.82
CA THR A 144 29.07 -6.76 -3.08
C THR A 144 28.77 -5.25 -3.10
N TYR A 145 27.53 -4.86 -3.42
CA TYR A 145 27.12 -3.46 -3.47
C TYR A 145 26.67 -2.94 -2.11
N ARG A 146 25.98 -3.79 -1.33
CA ARG A 146 25.46 -3.40 -0.03
C ARG A 146 25.25 -4.59 0.91
N LYS A 147 25.23 -4.32 2.21
CA LYS A 147 24.78 -5.31 3.19
C LYS A 147 23.29 -5.64 2.96
N LEU A 148 22.98 -6.93 2.84
CA LEU A 148 21.60 -7.39 2.68
C LEU A 148 20.85 -7.22 4.00
N HIS A 149 19.81 -6.41 3.99
CA HIS A 149 19.00 -6.12 5.19
C HIS A 149 17.71 -6.94 5.27
N ASN A 150 17.31 -7.53 4.15
CA ASN A 150 16.08 -8.33 4.05
C ASN A 150 16.24 -9.41 2.97
N SER A 151 15.35 -10.41 2.99
CA SER A 151 15.28 -11.47 1.98
C SER A 151 14.39 -11.09 0.79
N THR A 152 13.69 -9.97 0.84
CA THR A 152 12.70 -9.60 -0.18
C THR A 152 13.33 -9.25 -1.52
N ASP A 153 14.51 -8.63 -1.50
CA ASP A 153 15.21 -8.21 -2.71
C ASP A 153 15.84 -9.41 -3.45
N VAL A 154 15.97 -10.53 -2.77
CA VAL A 154 16.60 -11.77 -3.26
C VAL A 154 15.65 -12.97 -3.20
N ASP A 155 14.33 -12.76 -3.18
CA ASP A 155 13.36 -13.86 -3.17
C ASP A 155 13.01 -14.37 -4.57
N THR A 156 13.34 -13.60 -5.62
CA THR A 156 13.20 -13.98 -7.02
C THR A 156 14.32 -13.36 -7.87
N VAL A 157 14.69 -14.05 -8.96
CA VAL A 157 15.68 -13.56 -9.95
C VAL A 157 15.32 -12.15 -10.43
N LYS A 158 14.06 -11.90 -10.77
CA LYS A 158 13.61 -10.58 -11.23
C LYS A 158 13.85 -9.46 -10.20
N ARG A 159 13.62 -9.74 -8.92
CA ARG A 159 13.85 -8.76 -7.84
C ARG A 159 15.33 -8.55 -7.58
N ALA A 160 16.11 -9.63 -7.57
CA ALA A 160 17.55 -9.53 -7.41
C ALA A 160 18.20 -8.71 -8.54
N ILE A 161 17.82 -8.94 -9.80
CA ILE A 161 18.28 -8.13 -10.94
C ILE A 161 17.87 -6.66 -10.75
N ARG A 162 16.62 -6.39 -10.35
CA ARG A 162 16.18 -4.99 -10.11
C ARG A 162 16.94 -4.32 -8.98
N ALA A 163 17.24 -5.04 -7.92
CA ALA A 163 18.04 -4.51 -6.80
C ALA A 163 19.46 -4.17 -7.25
N ILE A 164 20.12 -5.03 -8.05
CA ILE A 164 21.44 -4.76 -8.63
C ILE A 164 21.40 -3.54 -9.56
N GLU A 165 20.37 -3.46 -10.42
CA GLU A 165 20.14 -2.32 -11.33
C GLU A 165 20.04 -0.98 -10.57
N ILE A 166 19.38 -0.98 -9.42
CA ILE A 166 19.28 0.20 -8.56
C ILE A 166 20.64 0.57 -7.96
N GLU A 167 21.39 -0.39 -7.44
CA GLU A 167 22.69 -0.14 -6.84
C GLU A 167 23.71 0.34 -7.90
N GLU A 168 23.79 -0.29 -9.09
CA GLU A 168 24.65 0.17 -10.17
C GLU A 168 24.30 1.61 -10.60
N TYR A 169 23.02 1.93 -10.71
CA TYR A 169 22.61 3.29 -11.04
C TYR A 169 23.04 4.30 -9.98
N TYR A 170 22.90 3.97 -8.70
CA TYR A 170 23.30 4.85 -7.59
C TYR A 170 24.79 5.13 -7.58
N LEU A 171 25.64 4.16 -7.99
CA LEU A 171 27.08 4.37 -8.09
C LEU A 171 27.48 5.31 -9.23
N THR A 172 26.66 5.43 -10.28
CA THR A 172 26.94 6.27 -11.45
C THR A 172 26.42 7.70 -11.32
N GLN A 173 25.55 7.95 -10.33
CA GLN A 173 24.97 9.26 -10.10
C GLN A 173 25.70 9.96 -8.95
N ASP A 174 26.13 11.19 -9.19
CA ASP A 174 26.51 12.09 -8.10
C ASP A 174 25.22 12.51 -7.37
N VAL A 175 24.85 11.69 -6.38
CA VAL A 175 23.60 11.87 -5.64
C VAL A 175 23.83 12.96 -4.59
N GLU A 176 23.92 14.21 -5.01
CA GLU A 176 23.62 15.32 -4.13
C GLU A 176 22.20 15.11 -3.59
N ALA A 177 22.18 14.77 -2.34
CA ALA A 177 21.04 14.17 -1.66
C ALA A 177 19.78 15.02 -1.83
N ARG A 178 18.82 14.58 -2.61
CA ARG A 178 17.42 14.98 -2.41
C ARG A 178 17.06 14.53 -1.01
N THR A 179 17.09 15.47 -0.09
CA THR A 179 16.71 15.22 1.29
C THR A 179 15.18 15.13 1.32
N PHE A 180 14.69 13.96 1.71
CA PHE A 180 13.27 13.84 2.06
C PHE A 180 13.07 14.60 3.39
N PRO A 181 11.99 15.40 3.53
CA PRO A 181 11.76 16.13 4.77
C PRO A 181 11.57 15.15 5.94
N GLU A 182 12.09 15.50 7.10
CA GLU A 182 11.78 14.80 8.33
C GLU A 182 10.30 15.06 8.69
N ILE A 183 9.53 14.00 8.83
CA ILE A 183 8.11 14.05 9.12
C ILE A 183 7.85 13.34 10.44
N ASN A 184 7.51 14.11 11.46
CA ASN A 184 7.13 13.55 12.75
C ASN A 184 5.66 13.10 12.73
N SER A 185 5.43 11.79 12.70
CA SER A 185 4.10 11.20 12.58
C SER A 185 3.64 10.50 13.85
N LEU A 186 2.40 10.78 14.26
CA LEU A 186 1.68 9.92 15.20
C LEU A 186 1.17 8.69 14.44
N ILE A 187 1.70 7.50 14.76
CA ILE A 187 1.36 6.28 14.04
C ILE A 187 0.36 5.45 14.85
N ILE A 188 -0.81 5.26 14.26
CA ILE A 188 -1.91 4.48 14.82
C ILE A 188 -2.06 3.18 14.02
N GLY A 189 -2.00 2.05 14.73
CA GLY A 189 -2.30 0.74 14.17
C GLY A 189 -3.71 0.29 14.53
N VAL A 190 -4.47 -0.20 13.57
CA VAL A 190 -5.79 -0.81 13.85
C VAL A 190 -5.58 -2.31 14.07
N ASP A 191 -5.69 -2.72 15.34
CA ASP A 191 -5.60 -4.13 15.74
C ASP A 191 -6.98 -4.79 15.65
N ILE A 192 -7.02 -5.93 14.99
CA ILE A 192 -8.25 -6.71 14.82
C ILE A 192 -7.95 -8.17 15.14
N ASP A 193 -8.81 -8.76 15.93
CA ASP A 193 -8.74 -10.20 16.22
C ASP A 193 -8.63 -11.02 14.93
N ARG A 194 -7.82 -12.07 14.98
CA ARG A 194 -7.51 -12.90 13.81
C ARG A 194 -8.74 -13.56 13.21
N GLU A 195 -9.59 -14.15 14.03
CA GLU A 195 -10.76 -14.87 13.53
C GLU A 195 -11.84 -13.90 13.03
N LEU A 196 -12.02 -12.78 13.71
CA LEU A 196 -12.91 -11.71 13.25
C LEU A 196 -12.44 -11.15 11.89
N ARG A 197 -11.14 -10.92 11.73
CA ARG A 197 -10.56 -10.47 10.46
C ARG A 197 -10.79 -11.47 9.34
N ARG A 198 -10.60 -12.77 9.60
CA ARG A 198 -10.86 -13.81 8.61
C ARG A 198 -12.31 -13.81 8.17
N LYS A 199 -13.25 -13.77 9.10
CA LYS A 199 -14.69 -13.69 8.81
C LYS A 199 -15.02 -12.46 7.96
N LYS A 200 -14.49 -11.29 8.32
CA LYS A 200 -14.69 -10.05 7.55
C LYS A 200 -14.12 -10.12 6.13
N ILE A 201 -12.94 -10.74 5.95
CA ILE A 201 -12.33 -10.94 4.62
C ILE A 201 -13.22 -11.82 3.76
N SER A 202 -13.64 -12.98 4.25
CA SER A 202 -14.48 -13.92 3.49
C SER A 202 -15.83 -13.32 3.13
N LEU A 203 -16.49 -12.65 4.09
CA LEU A 203 -17.75 -11.96 3.84
C LEU A 203 -17.61 -10.86 2.77
N ARG A 204 -16.56 -10.04 2.88
CA ARG A 204 -16.33 -8.96 1.91
C ARG A 204 -15.99 -9.48 0.52
N LEU A 205 -15.22 -10.57 0.41
CA LEU A 205 -14.93 -11.20 -0.87
C LEU A 205 -16.24 -11.70 -1.53
N LYS A 206 -17.10 -12.38 -0.77
CA LYS A 206 -18.39 -12.86 -1.26
C LYS A 206 -19.24 -11.69 -1.77
N GLN A 207 -19.41 -10.65 -0.96
CA GLN A 207 -20.18 -9.47 -1.33
C GLN A 207 -19.68 -8.81 -2.62
N ARG A 208 -18.38 -8.60 -2.76
CA ARG A 208 -17.82 -7.98 -3.96
C ARG A 208 -17.98 -8.83 -5.22
N LEU A 209 -17.94 -10.15 -5.10
CA LEU A 209 -18.26 -11.03 -6.22
C LEU A 209 -19.71 -10.88 -6.64
N GLU A 210 -20.63 -10.77 -5.68
CA GLU A 210 -22.05 -10.50 -5.92
C GLU A 210 -22.27 -9.09 -6.51
N ASP A 211 -21.48 -8.09 -6.10
CA ASP A 211 -21.53 -6.71 -6.59
C ASP A 211 -20.92 -6.54 -8.00
N GLY A 212 -20.40 -7.61 -8.62
CA GLY A 212 -19.92 -7.59 -10.00
C GLY A 212 -18.40 -7.47 -10.19
N MET A 213 -17.60 -7.87 -9.20
CA MET A 213 -16.12 -7.81 -9.30
C MET A 213 -15.57 -8.62 -10.49
N VAL A 214 -16.27 -9.69 -10.92
CA VAL A 214 -15.91 -10.43 -12.14
C VAL A 214 -16.16 -9.59 -13.39
N ASP A 215 -17.26 -8.84 -13.42
CA ASP A 215 -17.60 -7.99 -14.57
C ASP A 215 -16.68 -6.78 -14.67
N GLU A 216 -16.18 -6.26 -13.54
CA GLU A 216 -15.13 -5.24 -13.53
C GLU A 216 -13.92 -5.72 -14.33
N VAL A 217 -13.44 -6.95 -14.09
CA VAL A 217 -12.28 -7.52 -14.81
C VAL A 217 -12.60 -7.75 -16.30
N ARG A 218 -13.80 -8.26 -16.62
CA ARG A 218 -14.22 -8.42 -18.03
C ARG A 218 -14.23 -7.09 -18.78
N ASN A 219 -14.76 -6.05 -18.13
CA ASN A 219 -14.82 -4.71 -18.72
C ASN A 219 -13.43 -4.11 -18.96
N LEU A 220 -12.49 -4.34 -18.04
CA LEU A 220 -11.09 -3.93 -18.22
C LEU A 220 -10.43 -4.64 -19.41
N ILE A 221 -10.61 -5.95 -19.55
CA ILE A 221 -10.10 -6.72 -20.69
C ILE A 221 -10.75 -6.21 -21.99
N ASN A 222 -12.06 -6.04 -22.00
CA ASN A 222 -12.80 -5.55 -23.17
C ASN A 222 -12.39 -4.12 -23.57
N SER A 223 -11.91 -3.32 -22.62
CA SER A 223 -11.36 -1.98 -22.88
C SER A 223 -9.93 -1.99 -23.42
N GLY A 224 -9.34 -3.17 -23.63
CA GLY A 224 -8.02 -3.33 -24.24
C GLY A 224 -6.86 -3.50 -23.25
N ILE A 225 -7.15 -3.67 -21.94
CA ILE A 225 -6.09 -3.97 -20.97
C ILE A 225 -5.68 -5.43 -21.13
N ALA A 226 -4.38 -5.67 -21.30
CA ALA A 226 -3.87 -7.03 -21.46
C ALA A 226 -4.07 -7.85 -20.17
N PRO A 227 -4.51 -9.14 -20.27
CA PRO A 227 -4.65 -10.01 -19.10
C PRO A 227 -3.40 -10.07 -18.21
N ASP A 228 -2.22 -10.09 -18.79
CA ASP A 228 -0.96 -10.13 -18.04
C ASP A 228 -0.70 -8.85 -17.24
N ASP A 229 -1.16 -7.70 -17.72
CA ASP A 229 -1.10 -6.46 -16.95
C ASP A 229 -2.09 -6.49 -15.77
N LEU A 230 -3.29 -7.07 -15.93
CA LEU A 230 -4.23 -7.23 -14.84
C LEU A 230 -3.69 -8.17 -13.75
N ILE A 231 -3.01 -9.26 -14.12
CA ILE A 231 -2.37 -10.19 -13.17
C ILE A 231 -1.34 -9.44 -12.28
N TYR A 232 -0.72 -8.39 -12.77
CA TYR A 232 0.23 -7.56 -12.02
C TYR A 232 -0.44 -6.77 -10.87
N TYR A 233 -1.72 -6.40 -11.00
CA TYR A 233 -2.36 -5.45 -10.07
C TYR A 233 -2.84 -6.02 -8.73
N GLY A 234 -2.55 -7.27 -8.44
CA GLY A 234 -2.83 -7.82 -7.12
C GLY A 234 -3.60 -9.14 -7.17
N LEU A 235 -4.01 -9.57 -6.00
CA LEU A 235 -4.56 -10.90 -5.81
C LEU A 235 -5.90 -11.04 -6.52
N GLU A 236 -6.79 -10.08 -6.33
CA GLU A 236 -8.12 -10.09 -6.89
C GLU A 236 -8.06 -10.12 -8.42
N TYR A 237 -7.34 -9.17 -9.02
CA TYR A 237 -7.19 -9.12 -10.48
C TYR A 237 -6.47 -10.34 -11.03
N LYS A 238 -5.48 -10.87 -10.33
CA LYS A 238 -4.80 -12.11 -10.75
C LYS A 238 -5.78 -13.27 -10.89
N TYR A 239 -6.49 -13.59 -9.83
CA TYR A 239 -7.33 -14.80 -9.81
C TYR A 239 -8.59 -14.63 -10.67
N LEU A 240 -9.17 -13.44 -10.66
CA LEU A 240 -10.32 -13.12 -11.52
C LEU A 240 -9.94 -13.14 -13.00
N THR A 241 -8.78 -12.62 -13.39
CA THR A 241 -8.29 -12.72 -14.77
C THR A 241 -8.07 -14.16 -15.18
N LEU A 242 -7.49 -15.01 -14.32
CA LEU A 242 -7.32 -16.44 -14.60
C LEU A 242 -8.67 -17.15 -14.80
N TYR A 243 -9.68 -16.78 -14.04
CA TYR A 243 -11.05 -17.29 -14.21
C TYR A 243 -11.67 -16.78 -15.52
N VAL A 244 -11.65 -15.49 -15.78
CA VAL A 244 -12.25 -14.89 -16.99
C VAL A 244 -11.60 -15.37 -18.26
N THR A 245 -10.31 -15.71 -18.22
CA THR A 245 -9.56 -16.29 -19.36
C THR A 245 -9.64 -17.83 -19.44
N GLY A 246 -10.45 -18.47 -18.62
CA GLY A 246 -10.69 -19.92 -18.66
C GLY A 246 -9.56 -20.79 -18.11
N LYS A 247 -8.61 -20.19 -17.36
CA LYS A 247 -7.49 -20.92 -16.73
C LYS A 247 -7.85 -21.51 -15.36
N LEU A 248 -8.93 -21.06 -14.75
CA LEU A 248 -9.48 -21.56 -13.48
C LEU A 248 -10.98 -21.70 -13.59
N THR A 249 -11.57 -22.64 -12.86
CA THR A 249 -13.02 -22.66 -12.58
C THR A 249 -13.35 -21.56 -11.56
N TYR A 250 -14.64 -21.29 -11.38
CA TYR A 250 -15.12 -20.31 -10.38
C TYR A 250 -14.73 -20.75 -8.95
N GLU A 251 -14.91 -22.02 -8.65
CA GLU A 251 -14.61 -22.60 -7.34
C GLU A 251 -13.10 -22.52 -7.02
N GLU A 252 -12.26 -22.82 -8.01
CA GLU A 252 -10.80 -22.71 -7.88
C GLU A 252 -10.40 -21.24 -7.66
N MET A 253 -10.94 -20.34 -8.47
CA MET A 253 -10.68 -18.91 -8.35
C MET A 253 -11.07 -18.42 -6.95
N TYR A 254 -12.28 -18.70 -6.47
CA TYR A 254 -12.79 -18.28 -5.18
C TYR A 254 -11.88 -18.80 -4.04
N SER A 255 -11.64 -20.11 -4.02
CA SER A 255 -10.84 -20.76 -2.97
C SER A 255 -9.40 -20.22 -2.92
N GLN A 256 -8.75 -20.13 -4.08
CA GLN A 256 -7.37 -19.64 -4.15
C GLN A 256 -7.27 -18.16 -3.79
N LEU A 257 -8.22 -17.33 -4.24
CA LEU A 257 -8.27 -15.91 -3.91
C LEU A 257 -8.48 -15.68 -2.43
N GLU A 258 -9.44 -16.37 -1.81
CA GLU A 258 -9.70 -16.28 -0.37
C GLU A 258 -8.46 -16.60 0.46
N ILE A 259 -7.79 -17.72 0.15
CA ILE A 259 -6.53 -18.11 0.81
C ILE A 259 -5.47 -17.02 0.62
N ALA A 260 -5.32 -16.50 -0.60
CA ALA A 260 -4.32 -15.48 -0.91
C ALA A 260 -4.56 -14.16 -0.15
N ILE A 261 -5.83 -13.73 0.01
CA ILE A 261 -6.17 -12.53 0.80
C ILE A 261 -5.85 -12.76 2.29
N HIS A 262 -6.16 -13.92 2.86
CA HIS A 262 -5.79 -14.25 4.24
C HIS A 262 -4.28 -14.21 4.46
N GLN A 263 -3.51 -14.77 3.52
CA GLN A 263 -2.05 -14.71 3.56
C GLN A 263 -1.53 -13.27 3.40
N PHE A 264 -2.17 -12.48 2.56
CA PHE A 264 -1.80 -11.06 2.38
C PHE A 264 -2.01 -10.27 3.68
N ALA A 265 -3.16 -10.43 4.34
CA ALA A 265 -3.43 -9.81 5.63
C ALA A 265 -2.40 -10.21 6.71
N LYS A 266 -1.95 -11.49 6.71
CA LYS A 266 -0.87 -11.95 7.58
C LYS A 266 0.45 -11.24 7.26
N ARG A 267 0.81 -11.11 5.97
CA ARG A 267 2.03 -10.40 5.55
C ARG A 267 2.01 -8.92 5.95
N GLN A 268 0.85 -8.24 5.83
CA GLN A 268 0.72 -6.86 6.29
C GLN A 268 1.04 -6.74 7.79
N MET A 269 0.46 -7.59 8.64
CA MET A 269 0.76 -7.59 10.07
C MET A 269 2.22 -7.91 10.38
N THR A 270 2.83 -8.84 9.64
CA THR A 270 4.27 -9.14 9.77
C THR A 270 5.12 -7.91 9.42
N TRP A 271 4.73 -7.14 8.40
CA TRP A 271 5.40 -5.91 8.03
C TRP A 271 5.31 -4.85 9.14
N PHE A 272 4.11 -4.61 9.67
CA PHE A 272 3.90 -3.62 10.73
C PHE A 272 4.67 -3.96 12.02
N ARG A 273 4.65 -5.23 12.44
CA ARG A 273 5.51 -5.70 13.53
C ARG A 273 7.01 -5.55 13.20
N GLY A 274 7.36 -5.68 11.94
CA GLY A 274 8.71 -5.38 11.44
C GLY A 274 9.06 -3.90 11.57
N MET A 275 8.12 -3.00 11.33
CA MET A 275 8.33 -1.56 11.54
C MET A 275 8.63 -1.26 13.02
N GLU A 276 7.91 -1.86 13.96
CA GLU A 276 8.20 -1.70 15.40
C GLU A 276 9.63 -2.15 15.73
N ARG A 277 10.07 -3.30 15.21
CA ARG A 277 11.45 -3.77 15.40
C ARG A 277 12.51 -2.85 14.76
N ARG A 278 12.12 -2.04 13.77
CA ARG A 278 12.96 -1.02 13.11
C ARG A 278 12.86 0.36 13.76
N GLY A 279 12.21 0.44 14.96
CA GLY A 279 12.17 1.63 15.82
C GLY A 279 10.95 2.52 15.65
N PHE A 280 9.92 2.11 14.89
CA PHE A 280 8.67 2.87 14.86
C PHE A 280 7.82 2.59 16.11
N THR A 281 7.28 3.63 16.71
CA THR A 281 6.28 3.50 17.76
C THR A 281 4.89 3.49 17.16
N ILE A 282 4.21 2.34 17.21
CA ILE A 282 2.84 2.18 16.70
C ILE A 282 1.90 2.05 17.89
N HIS A 283 0.93 2.95 17.99
CA HIS A 283 -0.12 2.92 19.00
C HIS A 283 -1.29 2.06 18.48
N TRP A 284 -1.41 0.84 18.98
CA TRP A 284 -2.46 -0.08 18.53
C TRP A 284 -3.80 0.21 19.21
N ILE A 285 -4.84 0.34 18.39
CA ILE A 285 -6.22 0.56 18.82
C ILE A 285 -7.07 -0.64 18.40
N ASP A 286 -7.83 -1.18 19.34
CA ASP A 286 -8.73 -2.31 19.10
C ASP A 286 -9.83 -1.92 18.10
N ALA A 287 -9.93 -2.67 17.00
CA ALA A 287 -10.93 -2.47 15.96
C ALA A 287 -12.37 -2.67 16.45
N SER A 288 -12.59 -3.40 17.54
CA SER A 288 -13.92 -3.69 18.12
C SER A 288 -14.54 -2.52 18.86
N LEU A 289 -13.74 -1.54 19.29
CA LEU A 289 -14.24 -0.36 20.00
C LEU A 289 -15.21 0.46 19.15
N PRO A 290 -16.18 1.17 19.76
CA PRO A 290 -16.99 2.15 19.09
C PRO A 290 -16.14 3.22 18.38
N MET A 291 -16.64 3.76 17.25
CA MET A 291 -15.88 4.72 16.45
C MET A 291 -15.47 5.97 17.27
N GLU A 292 -16.38 6.50 18.05
CA GLU A 292 -16.10 7.68 18.88
C GLU A 292 -15.01 7.43 19.92
N GLU A 293 -14.98 6.24 20.52
CA GLU A 293 -13.94 5.87 21.48
C GLU A 293 -12.57 5.73 20.79
N LYS A 294 -12.51 5.13 19.59
CA LYS A 294 -11.29 5.07 18.80
C LYS A 294 -10.74 6.45 18.46
N VAL A 295 -11.60 7.35 17.98
CA VAL A 295 -11.24 8.73 17.67
C VAL A 295 -10.82 9.46 18.94
N GLY A 296 -11.54 9.29 20.07
CA GLY A 296 -11.20 9.86 21.35
C GLY A 296 -9.78 9.50 21.81
N LYS A 297 -9.44 8.20 21.78
CA LYS A 297 -8.09 7.71 22.11
C LYS A 297 -7.00 8.31 21.22
N ILE A 298 -7.24 8.46 19.90
CA ILE A 298 -6.28 9.11 19.00
C ILE A 298 -6.10 10.58 19.38
N MET A 299 -7.19 11.28 19.69
CA MET A 299 -7.14 12.69 20.09
C MET A 299 -6.43 12.91 21.43
N GLU A 300 -6.52 11.97 22.36
CA GLU A 300 -5.76 11.98 23.60
C GLU A 300 -4.25 11.83 23.31
N LEU A 301 -3.85 10.81 22.54
CA LEU A 301 -2.45 10.61 22.13
C LEU A 301 -1.89 11.84 21.38
N PHE A 302 -2.70 12.44 20.53
CA PHE A 302 -2.32 13.64 19.79
C PHE A 302 -2.09 14.86 20.69
N LYS A 303 -2.87 14.99 21.77
CA LYS A 303 -2.80 16.12 22.72
C LYS A 303 -1.77 15.92 23.83
N MET A 304 -1.36 14.70 24.10
CA MET A 304 -0.36 14.42 25.15
C MET A 304 0.93 15.20 24.83
N LYS A 305 1.24 16.15 25.72
CA LYS A 305 2.55 16.77 25.79
C LYS A 305 3.47 15.80 26.53
N GLU A 306 4.65 15.58 26.01
CA GLU A 306 5.73 14.98 26.81
C GLU A 306 6.13 15.94 27.91
#